data_c3235b5f025f3e44264730ce1f043586
#
_entry.id   c3235b5f025f3e44264730ce1f043586
#
_cell.length_a   1.000
_cell.length_b   1.000
_cell.length_c   1.000
_cell.angle_alpha   90.00
_cell.angle_beta   90.00
_cell.angle_gamma   90.00
#
_symmetry.space_group_name_H-M   'P 1'
#
loop_
_entity.id
_entity.type
_entity.pdbx_description
1 polymer ?
#
loop_
_entity_poly.entity_id
_entity_poly.type
_entity_poly.pdbx_seq_one_letter_code
_entity_poly.pdbx_strand_id
1 'polypeptide(L)'
;RDDVESRGLGDVYKRQRWNPKMAPYIFTERNGIHIIDLQKSVVKVDEAYKAVSEIAAQGGTILFVGTKKQAQDAVKVEAERCGMYYVNERWLGGMLTNFRTIQSRIARLHAIETMSQDGTFDVLPKKEVIQLKKEWEKLEKNLGGIKNMTRVPDAIFVVDPKKERICVQEAHALGITLIGIGDTNCDPEELDYIIPGNDDAIRAVKLIVSKMADAVIEAKQGEAVYSDADVATEAEDIEEVAADAE
;
A
#
# COMPACT_ATOMS: atom_id res chain seq x y z
N ARG A 1 0.71 28.70 26.68
CA ARG A 1 -0.29 29.51 25.91
C ARG A 1 -0.19 29.24 24.41
N ASP A 2 0.99 28.99 23.86
CA ASP A 2 1.23 28.79 22.44
C ASP A 2 0.67 27.45 21.88
N ASP A 3 0.58 26.40 22.71
CA ASP A 3 0.04 25.10 22.31
C ASP A 3 -1.47 25.07 22.09
N VAL A 4 -2.23 25.98 22.69
CA VAL A 4 -3.68 26.06 22.56
C VAL A 4 -4.07 26.84 21.29
N GLU A 5 -3.29 27.85 20.94
CA GLU A 5 -3.51 28.65 19.72
C GLU A 5 -3.14 27.85 18.46
N SER A 6 -2.11 26.99 18.50
CA SER A 6 -1.73 26.14 17.37
C SER A 6 -2.79 25.05 17.07
N ARG A 7 -3.48 24.53 18.10
CA ARG A 7 -4.59 23.57 17.92
C ARG A 7 -5.81 24.24 17.31
N GLY A 8 -6.12 25.48 17.68
CA GLY A 8 -7.23 26.22 17.12
C GLY A 8 -7.05 26.57 15.63
N LEU A 9 -5.84 26.91 15.21
CA LEU A 9 -5.52 27.21 13.80
C LEU A 9 -5.60 25.97 12.91
N GLY A 10 -5.18 24.78 13.40
CA GLY A 10 -5.30 23.51 12.71
C GLY A 10 -6.78 23.13 12.46
N ASP A 11 -7.64 23.33 13.43
CA ASP A 11 -9.08 23.05 13.33
C ASP A 11 -9.81 24.01 12.38
N VAL A 12 -9.44 25.29 12.38
CA VAL A 12 -9.99 26.27 11.42
C VAL A 12 -9.59 25.92 9.99
N TYR A 13 -8.38 25.44 9.77
CA TYR A 13 -7.91 25.01 8.45
C TYR A 13 -8.62 23.75 7.94
N LYS A 14 -8.95 22.81 8.81
CA LYS A 14 -9.74 21.60 8.49
C LYS A 14 -11.20 21.95 8.17
N ARG A 15 -11.79 22.94 8.82
CA ARG A 15 -13.16 23.44 8.56
C ARG A 15 -13.38 24.02 7.16
N GLN A 16 -12.33 24.64 6.59
CA GLN A 16 -12.44 25.32 5.29
C GLN A 16 -12.19 24.41 4.07
N ARG A 17 -11.82 23.12 4.26
CA ARG A 17 -11.34 22.25 3.16
C ARG A 17 -12.07 20.93 3.00
N TRP A 18 -13.26 20.75 3.53
CA TRP A 18 -14.02 19.55 3.21
C TRP A 18 -14.47 19.55 1.75
N ASN A 19 -14.59 18.37 1.15
CA ASN A 19 -15.07 18.21 -0.21
C ASN A 19 -16.59 17.96 -0.19
N PRO A 20 -17.42 18.76 -0.87
CA PRO A 20 -18.86 18.53 -0.94
C PRO A 20 -19.27 17.15 -1.47
N LYS A 21 -18.45 16.51 -2.30
CA LYS A 21 -18.67 15.14 -2.78
C LYS A 21 -18.61 14.09 -1.66
N MET A 22 -17.99 14.42 -0.53
CA MET A 22 -17.98 13.57 0.67
C MET A 22 -19.27 13.67 1.51
N ALA A 23 -20.19 14.55 1.17
CA ALA A 23 -21.47 14.71 1.88
C ALA A 23 -22.24 13.39 2.11
N PRO A 24 -22.29 12.42 1.18
CA PRO A 24 -22.94 11.12 1.41
C PRO A 24 -22.35 10.31 2.56
N TYR A 25 -21.07 10.53 2.92
CA TYR A 25 -20.33 9.79 3.95
C TYR A 25 -20.25 10.54 5.29
N ILE A 26 -20.83 11.74 5.37
CA ILE A 26 -20.87 12.56 6.58
C ILE A 26 -22.18 12.28 7.31
N PHE A 27 -22.10 11.95 8.60
CA PHE A 27 -23.26 11.75 9.46
C PHE A 27 -23.84 13.08 9.93
N THR A 28 -22.99 13.97 10.44
CA THR A 28 -23.39 15.27 10.98
C THR A 28 -22.22 16.22 11.06
N GLU A 29 -22.53 17.49 11.25
CA GLU A 29 -21.55 18.54 11.59
C GLU A 29 -21.75 18.96 13.04
N ARG A 30 -20.69 19.00 13.82
CA ARG A 30 -20.71 19.50 15.19
C ARG A 30 -19.56 20.47 15.42
N ASN A 31 -19.88 21.70 15.80
CA ASN A 31 -18.91 22.78 16.00
C ASN A 31 -17.99 23.03 14.77
N GLY A 32 -18.52 22.89 13.56
CA GLY A 32 -17.75 23.03 12.32
C GLY A 32 -16.81 21.86 12.02
N ILE A 33 -16.94 20.72 12.72
CA ILE A 33 -16.21 19.48 12.45
C ILE A 33 -17.17 18.47 11.85
N HIS A 34 -16.84 17.94 10.67
CA HIS A 34 -17.62 16.90 10.02
C HIS A 34 -17.34 15.54 10.63
N ILE A 35 -18.37 14.82 11.04
CA ILE A 35 -18.29 13.47 11.62
C ILE A 35 -18.65 12.48 10.53
N ILE A 36 -17.72 11.56 10.26
CA ILE A 36 -17.90 10.49 9.27
C ILE A 36 -18.90 9.46 9.80
N ASP A 37 -19.78 8.98 8.92
CA ASP A 37 -20.74 7.92 9.20
C ASP A 37 -20.05 6.55 9.23
N LEU A 38 -19.80 6.04 10.44
CA LEU A 38 -19.10 4.77 10.62
C LEU A 38 -19.91 3.57 10.11
N GLN A 39 -21.23 3.64 10.03
CA GLN A 39 -22.04 2.56 9.44
C GLN A 39 -21.72 2.40 7.96
N LYS A 40 -21.58 3.50 7.25
CA LYS A 40 -21.15 3.50 5.85
C LYS A 40 -19.69 3.09 5.71
N SER A 41 -18.83 3.48 6.65
CA SER A 41 -17.43 3.05 6.66
C SER A 41 -17.30 1.54 6.74
N VAL A 42 -18.08 0.87 7.59
CA VAL A 42 -18.06 -0.61 7.70
C VAL A 42 -18.42 -1.27 6.37
N VAL A 43 -19.51 -0.83 5.73
CA VAL A 43 -19.94 -1.36 4.42
C VAL A 43 -18.84 -1.18 3.38
N LYS A 44 -18.20 0.00 3.36
CA LYS A 44 -17.13 0.30 2.41
C LYS A 44 -15.82 -0.45 2.70
N VAL A 45 -15.54 -0.75 3.96
CA VAL A 45 -14.43 -1.66 4.32
C VAL A 45 -14.69 -3.06 3.79
N ASP A 46 -15.92 -3.58 3.92
CA ASP A 46 -16.28 -4.91 3.43
C ASP A 46 -16.22 -5.00 1.90
N GLU A 47 -16.65 -3.94 1.19
CA GLU A 47 -16.51 -3.86 -0.27
C GLU A 47 -15.03 -3.86 -0.69
N ALA A 48 -14.20 -3.05 -0.04
CA ALA A 48 -12.77 -2.98 -0.29
C ALA A 48 -12.05 -4.29 0.04
N TYR A 49 -12.45 -4.94 1.15
CA TYR A 49 -11.93 -6.24 1.55
C TYR A 49 -12.14 -7.31 0.49
N LYS A 50 -13.36 -7.39 -0.06
CA LYS A 50 -13.69 -8.32 -1.14
C LYS A 50 -12.86 -8.05 -2.40
N ALA A 51 -12.76 -6.78 -2.81
CA ALA A 51 -11.96 -6.40 -3.98
C ALA A 51 -10.46 -6.75 -3.79
N VAL A 52 -9.89 -6.49 -2.61
CA VAL A 52 -8.51 -6.88 -2.28
C VAL A 52 -8.34 -8.39 -2.32
N SER A 53 -9.28 -9.14 -1.73
CA SER A 53 -9.26 -10.59 -1.70
C SER A 53 -9.35 -11.19 -3.11
N GLU A 54 -10.24 -10.69 -3.97
CA GLU A 54 -10.38 -11.12 -5.35
C GLU A 54 -9.10 -10.89 -6.17
N ILE A 55 -8.47 -9.71 -6.03
CA ILE A 55 -7.21 -9.39 -6.71
C ILE A 55 -6.09 -10.31 -6.21
N ALA A 56 -6.00 -10.53 -4.91
CA ALA A 56 -4.99 -11.40 -4.32
C ALA A 56 -5.17 -12.87 -4.70
N ALA A 57 -6.42 -13.36 -4.77
CA ALA A 57 -6.76 -14.71 -5.21
C ALA A 57 -6.44 -14.99 -6.70
N GLN A 58 -6.31 -13.94 -7.51
CA GLN A 58 -5.84 -14.05 -8.89
C GLN A 58 -4.30 -13.95 -9.02
N GLY A 59 -3.57 -14.04 -7.91
CA GLY A 59 -2.12 -13.84 -7.90
C GLY A 59 -1.71 -12.39 -8.15
N GLY A 60 -2.63 -11.43 -8.00
CA GLY A 60 -2.40 -10.01 -8.17
C GLY A 60 -1.50 -9.43 -7.08
N THR A 61 -0.79 -8.37 -7.42
CA THR A 61 0.10 -7.66 -6.49
C THR A 61 -0.52 -6.35 -6.05
N ILE A 62 -0.42 -6.05 -4.76
CA ILE A 62 -0.97 -4.85 -4.15
C ILE A 62 0.17 -3.99 -3.61
N LEU A 63 0.14 -2.70 -3.92
CA LEU A 63 1.08 -1.73 -3.41
C LEU A 63 0.41 -0.88 -2.33
N PHE A 64 0.92 -0.95 -1.11
CA PHE A 64 0.46 -0.13 0.00
C PHE A 64 1.21 1.21 0.02
N VAL A 65 0.47 2.33 -0.03
CA VAL A 65 1.03 3.68 -0.10
C VAL A 65 0.52 4.53 1.05
N GLY A 66 1.45 5.09 1.82
CA GLY A 66 1.11 5.98 2.93
C GLY A 66 2.32 6.72 3.45
N THR A 67 2.57 7.94 2.96
CA THR A 67 3.72 8.78 3.36
C THR A 67 3.43 9.67 4.55
N LYS A 68 2.20 9.64 5.08
CA LYS A 68 1.81 10.37 6.28
C LYS A 68 2.45 9.74 7.51
N LYS A 69 3.01 10.54 8.42
CA LYS A 69 3.68 10.02 9.63
C LYS A 69 2.83 9.03 10.42
N GLN A 70 1.50 9.24 10.42
CA GLN A 70 0.54 8.38 11.11
C GLN A 70 0.35 7.02 10.42
N ALA A 71 0.69 6.92 9.12
CA ALA A 71 0.49 5.74 8.29
C ALA A 71 1.78 4.94 8.02
N GLN A 72 2.94 5.61 8.07
CA GLN A 72 4.23 5.05 7.65
C GLN A 72 4.54 3.68 8.25
N ASP A 73 4.43 3.57 9.57
CA ASP A 73 4.74 2.33 10.28
C ASP A 73 3.69 1.24 10.03
N ALA A 74 2.41 1.63 10.04
CA ALA A 74 1.31 0.69 9.80
C ALA A 74 1.39 0.09 8.39
N VAL A 75 1.61 0.93 7.38
CA VAL A 75 1.74 0.51 5.98
C VAL A 75 2.93 -0.45 5.80
N LYS A 76 4.09 -0.13 6.38
CA LYS A 76 5.27 -0.99 6.31
C LYS A 76 5.03 -2.35 6.95
N VAL A 77 4.61 -2.35 8.22
CA VAL A 77 4.45 -3.59 9.01
C VAL A 77 3.42 -4.52 8.37
N GLU A 78 2.27 -3.98 7.94
CA GLU A 78 1.20 -4.79 7.41
C GLU A 78 1.48 -5.28 5.97
N ALA A 79 2.16 -4.48 5.14
CA ALA A 79 2.58 -4.91 3.81
C ALA A 79 3.64 -6.04 3.90
N GLU A 80 4.61 -5.91 4.81
CA GLU A 80 5.60 -6.97 5.08
C GLU A 80 4.92 -8.24 5.61
N ARG A 81 3.89 -8.11 6.47
CA ARG A 81 3.14 -9.25 7.03
C ARG A 81 2.40 -10.06 5.96
N CYS A 82 1.80 -9.40 4.97
CA CYS A 82 1.10 -10.09 3.88
C CYS A 82 1.96 -10.39 2.65
N GLY A 83 3.27 -10.05 2.70
CA GLY A 83 4.21 -10.27 1.60
C GLY A 83 3.90 -9.44 0.36
N MET A 84 3.40 -8.22 0.54
CA MET A 84 3.13 -7.23 -0.50
C MET A 84 4.11 -6.06 -0.44
N TYR A 85 4.05 -5.17 -1.42
CA TYR A 85 4.94 -4.04 -1.56
C TYR A 85 4.41 -2.80 -0.85
N TYR A 86 5.32 -1.88 -0.48
CA TYR A 86 4.91 -0.62 0.16
C TYR A 86 5.78 0.58 -0.23
N VAL A 87 5.19 1.77 -0.11
CA VAL A 87 5.87 3.07 -0.17
C VAL A 87 5.39 3.89 1.03
N ASN A 88 6.28 4.07 2.00
CA ASN A 88 5.95 4.74 3.27
C ASN A 88 6.68 6.08 3.50
N GLU A 89 7.73 6.39 2.74
CA GLU A 89 8.51 7.61 2.97
C GLU A 89 8.11 8.75 2.02
N ARG A 90 8.31 8.53 0.72
CA ARG A 90 7.98 9.53 -0.29
C ARG A 90 7.65 8.87 -1.61
N TRP A 91 6.52 9.25 -2.21
CA TRP A 91 6.25 8.91 -3.59
C TRP A 91 7.19 9.67 -4.54
N LEU A 92 7.89 8.96 -5.37
CA LEU A 92 8.74 9.54 -6.41
C LEU A 92 7.92 9.63 -7.69
N GLY A 93 7.79 10.85 -8.25
CA GLY A 93 7.08 11.02 -9.52
C GLY A 93 7.64 10.14 -10.62
N GLY A 94 6.77 9.45 -11.36
CA GLY A 94 7.15 8.46 -12.35
C GLY A 94 7.39 7.05 -11.78
N MET A 95 7.01 6.78 -10.53
CA MET A 95 7.24 5.49 -9.89
C MET A 95 6.53 4.34 -10.62
N LEU A 96 5.37 4.60 -11.22
CA LEU A 96 4.62 3.65 -12.02
C LEU A 96 4.75 3.97 -13.52
N THR A 97 4.53 5.20 -13.92
CA THR A 97 4.55 5.62 -15.33
C THR A 97 5.93 5.55 -15.95
N ASN A 98 7.00 5.65 -15.16
CA ASN A 98 8.39 5.47 -15.60
C ASN A 98 9.07 4.33 -14.82
N PHE A 99 8.38 3.21 -14.70
CA PHE A 99 8.81 2.05 -13.92
C PHE A 99 10.18 1.51 -14.35
N ARG A 100 10.50 1.56 -15.65
CA ARG A 100 11.82 1.15 -16.15
C ARG A 100 12.97 1.92 -15.50
N THR A 101 12.81 3.24 -15.31
CA THR A 101 13.80 4.05 -14.60
C THR A 101 13.90 3.69 -13.13
N ILE A 102 12.76 3.40 -12.48
CA ILE A 102 12.75 2.94 -11.10
C ILE A 102 13.46 1.60 -10.95
N GLN A 103 13.22 0.65 -11.86
CA GLN A 103 13.94 -0.62 -11.88
C GLN A 103 15.46 -0.44 -12.01
N SER A 104 15.93 0.52 -12.84
CA SER A 104 17.37 0.81 -12.92
C SER A 104 17.94 1.33 -11.59
N ARG A 105 17.16 2.08 -10.80
CA ARG A 105 17.56 2.54 -9.47
C ARG A 105 17.53 1.42 -8.44
N ILE A 106 16.57 0.51 -8.54
CA ILE A 106 16.53 -0.72 -7.73
C ILE A 106 17.73 -1.61 -8.04
N ALA A 107 18.08 -1.80 -9.31
CA ALA A 107 19.28 -2.53 -9.71
C ALA A 107 20.56 -1.88 -9.14
N ARG A 108 20.63 -0.55 -9.10
CA ARG A 108 21.73 0.19 -8.46
C ARG A 108 21.77 -0.07 -6.95
N LEU A 109 20.61 -0.12 -6.27
CA LEU A 109 20.51 -0.47 -4.86
C LEU A 109 21.09 -1.86 -4.59
N HIS A 110 20.66 -2.87 -5.35
CA HIS A 110 21.20 -4.24 -5.25
C HIS A 110 22.70 -4.30 -5.55
N ALA A 111 23.19 -3.54 -6.53
CA ALA A 111 24.62 -3.51 -6.83
C ALA A 111 25.43 -2.98 -5.64
N ILE A 112 24.96 -1.94 -4.94
CA ILE A 112 25.64 -1.41 -3.76
C ILE A 112 25.56 -2.42 -2.59
N GLU A 113 24.44 -3.11 -2.41
CA GLU A 113 24.31 -4.19 -1.41
C GLU A 113 25.31 -5.30 -1.66
N THR A 114 25.44 -5.76 -2.90
CA THR A 114 26.42 -6.78 -3.30
C THR A 114 27.85 -6.30 -3.04
N MET A 115 28.20 -5.07 -3.41
CA MET A 115 29.53 -4.49 -3.13
C MET A 115 29.86 -4.45 -1.62
N SER A 116 28.82 -4.27 -0.79
CA SER A 116 28.98 -4.29 0.68
C SER A 116 29.26 -5.70 1.22
N GLN A 117 28.73 -6.74 0.57
CA GLN A 117 28.87 -8.14 0.98
C GLN A 117 30.17 -8.78 0.45
N ASP A 118 30.59 -8.41 -0.76
CA ASP A 118 31.76 -8.99 -1.47
C ASP A 118 33.10 -8.42 -0.98
N GLY A 119 33.13 -7.57 0.05
CA GLY A 119 34.36 -6.94 0.54
C GLY A 119 34.91 -5.84 -0.38
N THR A 120 34.19 -5.44 -1.43
CA THR A 120 34.61 -4.37 -2.35
C THR A 120 34.83 -3.03 -1.60
N PHE A 121 34.09 -2.81 -0.51
CA PHE A 121 34.25 -1.59 0.31
C PHE A 121 35.62 -1.51 1.01
N ASP A 122 36.31 -2.64 1.22
CA ASP A 122 37.63 -2.67 1.86
C ASP A 122 38.75 -2.23 0.91
N VAL A 123 38.52 -2.36 -0.40
CA VAL A 123 39.48 -2.00 -1.45
C VAL A 123 39.30 -0.55 -1.91
N LEU A 124 38.10 0.02 -1.74
CA LEU A 124 37.78 1.36 -2.21
C LEU A 124 38.30 2.47 -1.25
N PRO A 125 38.63 3.67 -1.79
CA PRO A 125 38.95 4.82 -0.95
C PRO A 125 37.82 5.16 0.03
N LYS A 126 38.15 5.48 1.28
CA LYS A 126 37.17 5.81 2.33
C LYS A 126 36.12 6.84 1.91
N LYS A 127 36.51 7.81 1.08
CA LYS A 127 35.60 8.87 0.59
C LYS A 127 34.50 8.30 -0.30
N GLU A 128 34.85 7.36 -1.18
CA GLU A 128 33.89 6.68 -2.08
C GLU A 128 32.95 5.78 -1.32
N VAL A 129 33.46 5.02 -0.36
CA VAL A 129 32.63 4.18 0.52
C VAL A 129 31.57 5.00 1.27
N ILE A 130 31.95 6.19 1.78
CA ILE A 130 30.98 7.08 2.46
C ILE A 130 29.93 7.58 1.47
N GLN A 131 30.27 7.86 0.22
CA GLN A 131 29.32 8.29 -0.79
C GLN A 131 28.36 7.16 -1.18
N LEU A 132 28.87 5.95 -1.38
CA LEU A 132 28.06 4.75 -1.67
C LEU A 132 27.10 4.42 -0.53
N LYS A 133 27.54 4.51 0.72
CA LYS A 133 26.66 4.30 1.90
C LYS A 133 25.54 5.33 1.96
N LYS A 134 25.81 6.61 1.70
CA LYS A 134 24.77 7.65 1.65
C LYS A 134 23.81 7.45 0.49
N GLU A 135 24.30 7.00 -0.68
CA GLU A 135 23.47 6.66 -1.83
C GLU A 135 22.57 5.46 -1.47
N TRP A 136 23.13 4.42 -0.88
CA TRP A 136 22.40 3.24 -0.42
C TRP A 136 21.29 3.60 0.57
N GLU A 137 21.59 4.34 1.64
CA GLU A 137 20.62 4.79 2.64
C GLU A 137 19.44 5.54 1.99
N LYS A 138 19.75 6.43 1.03
CA LYS A 138 18.72 7.19 0.32
C LYS A 138 17.85 6.31 -0.59
N LEU A 139 18.44 5.35 -1.28
CA LEU A 139 17.73 4.42 -2.15
C LEU A 139 16.90 3.45 -1.32
N GLU A 140 17.47 2.84 -0.28
CA GLU A 140 16.78 1.91 0.62
C GLU A 140 15.57 2.60 1.30
N LYS A 141 15.76 3.82 1.79
CA LYS A 141 14.70 4.60 2.40
C LYS A 141 13.49 4.81 1.49
N ASN A 142 13.70 5.09 0.19
CA ASN A 142 12.62 5.43 -0.73
C ASN A 142 12.11 4.26 -1.57
N LEU A 143 12.95 3.26 -1.83
CA LEU A 143 12.67 2.15 -2.75
C LEU A 143 12.71 0.77 -2.06
N GLY A 144 13.11 0.69 -0.79
CA GLY A 144 13.25 -0.57 -0.06
C GLY A 144 11.97 -1.40 -0.08
N GLY A 145 10.81 -0.78 0.08
CA GLY A 145 9.52 -1.49 0.07
C GLY A 145 9.08 -2.02 -1.30
N ILE A 146 9.74 -1.60 -2.39
CA ILE A 146 9.44 -2.05 -3.76
C ILE A 146 10.64 -2.73 -4.43
N LYS A 147 11.71 -3.01 -3.69
CA LYS A 147 12.94 -3.55 -4.28
C LYS A 147 12.76 -4.90 -4.98
N ASN A 148 11.81 -5.70 -4.55
CA ASN A 148 11.50 -7.00 -5.15
C ASN A 148 10.35 -6.94 -6.17
N MET A 149 9.82 -5.76 -6.46
CA MET A 149 8.72 -5.59 -7.40
C MET A 149 9.23 -5.65 -8.85
N THR A 150 8.82 -6.68 -9.58
CA THR A 150 9.27 -6.93 -10.97
C THR A 150 8.34 -6.34 -12.02
N ARG A 151 7.08 -6.12 -11.66
CA ARG A 151 6.03 -5.57 -12.53
C ARG A 151 5.24 -4.47 -11.80
N VAL A 152 4.52 -3.67 -12.55
CA VAL A 152 3.58 -2.69 -12.01
C VAL A 152 2.48 -3.42 -11.22
N PRO A 153 2.05 -2.90 -10.06
CA PRO A 153 1.04 -3.56 -9.23
C PRO A 153 -0.34 -3.56 -9.91
N ASP A 154 -1.17 -4.55 -9.57
CA ASP A 154 -2.53 -4.69 -10.09
C ASP A 154 -3.52 -3.79 -9.33
N ALA A 155 -3.22 -3.51 -8.06
CA ALA A 155 -3.97 -2.56 -7.25
C ALA A 155 -3.07 -1.75 -6.33
N ILE A 156 -3.56 -0.59 -5.91
CA ILE A 156 -2.89 0.29 -4.96
C ILE A 156 -3.86 0.59 -3.82
N PHE A 157 -3.37 0.36 -2.59
CA PHE A 157 -4.05 0.82 -1.39
C PHE A 157 -3.39 2.11 -0.90
N VAL A 158 -4.13 3.22 -0.88
CA VAL A 158 -3.60 4.54 -0.55
C VAL A 158 -4.20 5.10 0.74
N VAL A 159 -3.36 5.68 1.59
CA VAL A 159 -3.78 6.44 2.77
C VAL A 159 -3.63 7.93 2.47
N ASP A 160 -4.72 8.70 2.54
CA ASP A 160 -4.81 10.11 2.18
C ASP A 160 -4.51 10.36 0.68
N PRO A 161 -5.47 10.06 -0.22
CA PRO A 161 -5.30 10.25 -1.67
C PRO A 161 -4.99 11.69 -2.06
N LYS A 162 -5.43 12.67 -1.26
CA LYS A 162 -5.14 14.08 -1.50
C LYS A 162 -3.66 14.41 -1.33
N LYS A 163 -2.99 13.79 -0.36
CA LYS A 163 -1.54 13.93 -0.15
C LYS A 163 -0.77 13.16 -1.22
N GLU A 164 -1.24 11.98 -1.57
CA GLU A 164 -0.63 11.08 -2.55
C GLU A 164 -1.15 11.32 -3.98
N ARG A 165 -1.50 12.56 -4.31
CA ARG A 165 -2.12 12.92 -5.59
C ARG A 165 -1.35 12.45 -6.81
N ILE A 166 -0.01 12.47 -6.76
CA ILE A 166 0.82 12.01 -7.89
C ILE A 166 0.65 10.50 -8.08
N CYS A 167 0.61 9.73 -6.99
CA CYS A 167 0.33 8.29 -7.03
C CYS A 167 -1.02 8.00 -7.67
N VAL A 168 -2.07 8.71 -7.24
CA VAL A 168 -3.43 8.57 -7.78
C VAL A 168 -3.48 8.89 -9.28
N GLN A 169 -2.85 9.97 -9.71
CA GLN A 169 -2.78 10.35 -11.14
C GLN A 169 -2.03 9.32 -11.99
N GLU A 170 -0.93 8.77 -11.48
CA GLU A 170 -0.18 7.72 -12.19
C GLU A 170 -0.97 6.41 -12.27
N ALA A 171 -1.67 6.04 -11.20
CA ALA A 171 -2.53 4.86 -11.20
C ALA A 171 -3.67 4.98 -12.21
N HIS A 172 -4.37 6.12 -12.25
CA HIS A 172 -5.39 6.40 -13.26
C HIS A 172 -4.84 6.33 -14.70
N ALA A 173 -3.65 6.89 -14.94
CA ALA A 173 -3.03 6.86 -16.26
C ALA A 173 -2.72 5.44 -16.75
N LEU A 174 -2.53 4.50 -15.83
CA LEU A 174 -2.24 3.09 -16.13
C LEU A 174 -3.45 2.16 -15.95
N GLY A 175 -4.60 2.69 -15.52
CA GLY A 175 -5.81 1.88 -15.26
C GLY A 175 -5.67 0.90 -14.09
N ILE A 176 -4.86 1.26 -13.07
CA ILE A 176 -4.66 0.44 -11.87
C ILE A 176 -5.77 0.70 -10.87
N THR A 177 -6.34 -0.34 -10.30
CA THR A 177 -7.39 -0.24 -9.28
C THR A 177 -6.91 0.50 -8.04
N LEU A 178 -7.66 1.54 -7.65
CA LEU A 178 -7.36 2.38 -6.50
C LEU A 178 -8.33 2.11 -5.35
N ILE A 179 -7.77 1.69 -4.22
CA ILE A 179 -8.46 1.46 -2.96
C ILE A 179 -7.87 2.41 -1.93
N GLY A 180 -8.65 3.05 -1.09
CA GLY A 180 -8.00 3.94 -0.12
C GLY A 180 -8.86 4.50 0.98
N ILE A 181 -8.19 4.99 2.02
CA ILE A 181 -8.80 5.71 3.14
C ILE A 181 -8.94 7.17 2.74
N GLY A 182 -10.18 7.63 2.69
CA GLY A 182 -10.52 9.03 2.41
C GLY A 182 -11.12 9.73 3.61
N ASP A 183 -10.49 10.84 4.03
CA ASP A 183 -11.08 11.77 4.99
C ASP A 183 -12.04 12.74 4.28
N THR A 184 -12.71 13.59 5.01
CA THR A 184 -13.69 14.58 4.55
C THR A 184 -13.18 15.55 3.48
N ASN A 185 -11.88 15.65 3.27
CA ASN A 185 -11.19 16.55 2.35
C ASN A 185 -10.79 15.92 1.00
N CYS A 186 -11.04 14.62 0.82
CA CYS A 186 -10.70 13.90 -0.42
C CYS A 186 -11.83 13.96 -1.45
N ASP A 187 -11.51 13.61 -2.70
CA ASP A 187 -12.51 13.38 -3.75
C ASP A 187 -12.82 11.88 -3.81
N PRO A 188 -14.05 11.44 -3.48
CA PRO A 188 -14.40 10.03 -3.51
C PRO A 188 -14.39 9.43 -4.91
N GLU A 189 -14.49 10.23 -5.97
CA GLU A 189 -14.50 9.78 -7.36
C GLU A 189 -13.09 9.47 -7.88
N GLU A 190 -12.04 9.88 -7.15
CA GLU A 190 -10.65 9.53 -7.47
C GLU A 190 -10.28 8.10 -7.06
N LEU A 191 -11.15 7.40 -6.31
CA LEU A 191 -10.92 6.04 -5.83
C LEU A 191 -12.00 5.10 -6.34
N ASP A 192 -11.61 3.90 -6.80
CA ASP A 192 -12.57 2.85 -7.17
C ASP A 192 -13.28 2.30 -5.93
N TYR A 193 -12.54 2.13 -4.83
CA TYR A 193 -13.05 1.69 -3.54
C TYR A 193 -12.61 2.65 -2.44
N ILE A 194 -13.50 3.58 -2.09
CA ILE A 194 -13.25 4.50 -0.98
C ILE A 194 -13.67 3.89 0.36
N ILE A 195 -12.82 4.05 1.36
CA ILE A 195 -13.10 3.75 2.76
C ILE A 195 -13.16 5.08 3.50
N PRO A 196 -14.36 5.60 3.81
CA PRO A 196 -14.48 6.83 4.57
C PRO A 196 -13.90 6.64 5.98
N GLY A 197 -12.88 7.40 6.33
CA GLY A 197 -12.21 7.23 7.62
C GLY A 197 -11.26 8.38 7.94
N ASN A 198 -10.90 8.48 9.21
CA ASN A 198 -9.92 9.47 9.67
C ASN A 198 -8.50 8.98 9.36
N ASP A 199 -7.83 9.65 8.45
CA ASP A 199 -6.46 9.35 8.01
C ASP A 199 -5.37 9.95 8.91
N ASP A 200 -5.74 10.76 9.91
CA ASP A 200 -4.85 11.34 10.92
C ASP A 200 -4.73 10.49 12.19
N ALA A 201 -5.66 9.57 12.41
CA ALA A 201 -5.69 8.72 13.58
C ALA A 201 -4.89 7.43 13.37
N ILE A 202 -3.72 7.29 14.00
CA ILE A 202 -2.82 6.13 13.88
C ILE A 202 -3.57 4.80 14.09
N ARG A 203 -4.47 4.74 15.09
CA ARG A 203 -5.24 3.52 15.40
C ARG A 203 -6.24 3.17 14.30
N ALA A 204 -6.92 4.16 13.72
CA ALA A 204 -7.87 3.96 12.63
C ALA A 204 -7.17 3.49 11.35
N VAL A 205 -6.09 4.16 10.98
CA VAL A 205 -5.25 3.77 9.83
C VAL A 205 -4.73 2.34 10.01
N LYS A 206 -4.13 2.03 11.18
CA LYS A 206 -3.62 0.69 11.45
C LYS A 206 -4.71 -0.38 11.36
N LEU A 207 -5.91 -0.13 11.89
CA LEU A 207 -7.03 -1.07 11.83
C LEU A 207 -7.44 -1.37 10.40
N ILE A 208 -7.59 -0.34 9.57
CA ILE A 208 -8.03 -0.51 8.17
C ILE A 208 -6.93 -1.18 7.34
N VAL A 209 -5.67 -0.74 7.47
CA VAL A 209 -4.54 -1.34 6.75
C VAL A 209 -4.37 -2.81 7.14
N SER A 210 -4.50 -3.16 8.43
CA SER A 210 -4.41 -4.56 8.89
C SER A 210 -5.52 -5.42 8.30
N LYS A 211 -6.75 -4.89 8.18
CA LYS A 211 -7.86 -5.59 7.54
C LYS A 211 -7.60 -5.88 6.06
N MET A 212 -7.01 -4.92 5.33
CA MET A 212 -6.64 -5.15 3.92
C MET A 212 -5.51 -6.19 3.81
N ALA A 213 -4.56 -6.18 4.74
CA ALA A 213 -3.52 -7.21 4.79
C ALA A 213 -4.08 -8.60 5.14
N ASP A 214 -5.08 -8.68 6.03
CA ASP A 214 -5.79 -9.92 6.34
C ASP A 214 -6.48 -10.49 5.10
N ALA A 215 -7.14 -9.64 4.29
CA ALA A 215 -7.78 -10.05 3.03
C ALA A 215 -6.78 -10.70 2.05
N VAL A 216 -5.57 -10.15 1.96
CA VAL A 216 -4.49 -10.74 1.14
C VAL A 216 -4.04 -12.09 1.68
N ILE A 217 -3.88 -12.21 3.00
CA ILE A 217 -3.40 -13.46 3.63
C ILE A 217 -4.44 -14.56 3.47
N GLU A 218 -5.73 -14.27 3.73
CA GLU A 218 -6.81 -15.23 3.57
C GLU A 218 -6.96 -15.72 2.14
N ALA A 219 -6.84 -14.81 1.15
CA ALA A 219 -6.88 -15.18 -0.26
C ALA A 219 -5.74 -16.13 -0.65
N LYS A 220 -4.51 -15.84 -0.21
CA LYS A 220 -3.35 -16.69 -0.47
C LYS A 220 -3.41 -18.05 0.23
N GLN A 221 -3.98 -18.11 1.44
CA GLN A 221 -4.19 -19.39 2.15
C GLN A 221 -5.26 -20.25 1.47
N GLY A 222 -6.32 -19.64 0.95
CA GLY A 222 -7.32 -20.34 0.15
C GLY A 222 -6.71 -20.97 -1.11
N GLU A 223 -5.86 -20.24 -1.82
CA GLU A 223 -5.17 -20.72 -3.03
C GLU A 223 -4.25 -21.93 -2.72
N ALA A 224 -3.52 -21.91 -1.59
CA ALA A 224 -2.68 -23.02 -1.18
C ALA A 224 -3.50 -24.30 -0.89
N VAL A 225 -4.68 -24.16 -0.27
CA VAL A 225 -5.57 -25.29 0.02
C VAL A 225 -6.15 -25.89 -1.26
N TYR A 226 -6.51 -25.05 -2.25
CA TYR A 226 -7.02 -25.55 -3.54
C TYR A 226 -5.92 -26.21 -4.38
N SER A 227 -4.71 -25.65 -4.40
CA SER A 227 -3.59 -26.25 -5.14
C SER A 227 -3.16 -27.61 -4.57
N ASP A 228 -3.18 -27.77 -3.25
CA ASP A 228 -2.89 -29.06 -2.60
C ASP A 228 -4.00 -30.10 -2.84
N ALA A 229 -5.26 -29.65 -2.95
CA ALA A 229 -6.40 -30.53 -3.27
C ALA A 229 -6.37 -30.98 -4.75
N ASP A 230 -6.01 -30.08 -5.67
CA ASP A 230 -5.91 -30.40 -7.11
C ASP A 230 -4.76 -31.40 -7.37
N VAL A 231 -3.63 -31.25 -6.67
CA VAL A 231 -2.51 -32.18 -6.76
C VAL A 231 -2.87 -33.55 -6.17
N ALA A 232 -3.67 -33.60 -5.12
CA ALA A 232 -4.13 -34.85 -4.50
C ALA A 232 -5.11 -35.60 -5.42
N THR A 233 -6.04 -34.91 -6.09
CA THR A 233 -6.98 -35.51 -7.04
C THR A 233 -6.28 -36.03 -8.29
N GLU A 234 -5.32 -35.31 -8.85
CA GLU A 234 -4.53 -35.79 -9.99
C GLU A 234 -3.67 -37.03 -9.63
N ALA A 235 -3.21 -37.13 -8.39
CA ALA A 235 -2.46 -38.30 -7.90
C ALA A 235 -3.36 -39.54 -7.75
N GLU A 236 -4.60 -39.37 -7.24
CA GLU A 236 -5.58 -40.45 -7.13
C GLU A 236 -6.05 -40.97 -8.48
N ASP A 237 -6.29 -40.07 -9.46
CA ASP A 237 -6.68 -40.42 -10.82
C ASP A 237 -5.57 -41.21 -11.59
N ILE A 238 -4.30 -40.90 -11.31
CA ILE A 238 -3.15 -41.62 -11.88
C ILE A 238 -3.00 -43.04 -11.29
N GLU A 239 -3.25 -43.19 -9.96
CA GLU A 239 -3.23 -44.52 -9.32
C GLU A 239 -4.39 -45.40 -9.78
N GLU A 240 -5.59 -44.87 -9.99
CA GLU A 240 -6.75 -45.61 -10.44
C GLU A 240 -6.56 -46.11 -11.90
N VAL A 241 -5.98 -45.25 -12.77
CA VAL A 241 -5.67 -45.64 -14.17
C VAL A 241 -4.55 -46.68 -14.24
N ALA A 242 -3.62 -46.70 -13.28
CA ALA A 242 -2.56 -47.70 -13.22
C ALA A 242 -3.03 -49.06 -12.68
N ALA A 243 -4.03 -49.05 -11.80
CA ALA A 243 -4.63 -50.28 -11.24
C ALA A 243 -5.55 -51.01 -12.21
N ASP A 244 -6.17 -50.31 -13.18
CA ASP A 244 -7.02 -50.90 -14.21
C ASP A 244 -6.21 -51.48 -15.43
N ALA A 245 -4.89 -51.28 -15.41
CA ALA A 245 -4.00 -51.72 -16.51
C ALA A 245 -3.22 -53.00 -16.20
N GLU A 246 -3.41 -53.61 -15.00
CA GLU A 246 -2.89 -54.95 -14.64
C GLU A 246 -3.98 -56.03 -14.76
#